data_16bfbf3b3afe9de5cc9df4506dd9441e
#
_entry.id   16bfbf3b3afe9de5cc9df4506dd9441e
#
_cell.length_a   1.000
_cell.length_b   1.000
_cell.length_c   1.000
_cell.angle_alpha   90.00
_cell.angle_beta   90.00
_cell.angle_gamma   90.00
#
_symmetry.space_group_name_H-M   'P 1'
#
loop_
_entity.id
_entity.type
_entity.pdbx_description
1 polymer ?
#
loop_
_entity_poly.entity_id
_entity_poly.type
_entity_poly.pdbx_seq_one_letter_code
_entity_poly.pdbx_strand_id
1 'polypeptide(L)'
;FTGFSRQRQIESARVATEDARHRRRAEELRMRAEIQAAYRAVQAALETVRIEAANRDLADEQLRLETERYRVGSSTFLELSEAATIKARADRAYLDAIYGFHESIAALEAAVGIRLRQENGGDS
;
A
#
# COMPACT_ATOMS: atom_id res chain seq x y z
N PHE A 1 -33.56 34.86 -37.01
CA PHE A 1 -33.30 35.06 -35.59
C PHE A 1 -33.42 33.78 -34.76
N THR A 2 -34.37 32.91 -35.01
CA THR A 2 -34.51 31.60 -34.33
C THR A 2 -33.44 30.59 -34.74
N GLY A 3 -32.89 30.67 -35.97
CA GLY A 3 -31.79 29.80 -36.42
C GLY A 3 -30.47 30.01 -35.70
N PHE A 4 -30.16 31.24 -35.32
CA PHE A 4 -28.93 31.57 -34.57
C PHE A 4 -28.96 31.09 -33.11
N SER A 5 -30.09 31.20 -32.44
CA SER A 5 -30.27 30.72 -31.08
C SER A 5 -30.25 29.19 -31.01
N ARG A 6 -30.80 28.52 -31.98
CA ARG A 6 -30.81 27.06 -32.13
C ARG A 6 -29.39 26.52 -32.38
N GLN A 7 -28.62 27.22 -33.23
CA GLN A 7 -27.24 26.85 -33.55
C GLN A 7 -26.32 27.03 -32.36
N ARG A 8 -26.48 28.10 -31.55
CA ARG A 8 -25.78 28.30 -30.31
C ARG A 8 -26.14 27.24 -29.28
N GLN A 9 -27.39 26.84 -29.18
CA GLN A 9 -27.82 25.76 -28.25
C GLN A 9 -27.24 24.41 -28.65
N ILE A 10 -27.16 24.10 -29.93
CA ILE A 10 -26.54 22.86 -30.42
C ILE A 10 -25.03 22.85 -30.13
N GLU A 11 -24.37 23.97 -30.40
CA GLU A 11 -22.93 24.13 -30.14
C GLU A 11 -22.59 24.09 -28.66
N SER A 12 -23.37 24.74 -27.81
CA SER A 12 -23.28 24.70 -26.36
C SER A 12 -23.50 23.27 -25.81
N ALA A 13 -24.47 22.52 -26.31
CA ALA A 13 -24.70 21.14 -25.94
C ALA A 13 -23.57 20.22 -26.39
N ARG A 14 -22.98 20.49 -27.56
CA ARG A 14 -21.84 19.73 -28.09
C ARG A 14 -20.59 19.93 -27.23
N VAL A 15 -20.29 21.16 -26.85
CA VAL A 15 -19.17 21.50 -25.94
C VAL A 15 -19.37 20.86 -24.57
N ALA A 16 -20.60 20.92 -24.02
CA ALA A 16 -20.90 20.29 -22.72
C ALA A 16 -20.73 18.77 -22.77
N THR A 17 -21.07 18.11 -23.89
CA THR A 17 -20.88 16.68 -24.09
C THR A 17 -19.41 16.32 -24.22
N GLU A 18 -18.59 17.11 -24.90
CA GLU A 18 -17.15 16.91 -25.01
C GLU A 18 -16.47 17.11 -23.65
N ASP A 19 -16.85 18.13 -22.87
CA ASP A 19 -16.36 18.35 -21.52
C ASP A 19 -16.70 17.20 -20.58
N ALA A 20 -17.91 16.65 -20.67
CA ALA A 20 -18.34 15.50 -19.91
C ALA A 20 -17.51 14.24 -20.26
N ARG A 21 -17.21 14.02 -21.53
CA ARG A 21 -16.32 12.93 -21.99
C ARG A 21 -14.90 13.10 -21.48
N HIS A 22 -14.34 14.31 -21.52
CA HIS A 22 -13.01 14.61 -21.01
C HIS A 22 -12.92 14.39 -19.49
N ARG A 23 -13.92 14.82 -18.73
CA ARG A 23 -13.99 14.58 -17.27
C ARG A 23 -14.08 13.09 -16.96
N ARG A 24 -14.91 12.34 -17.67
CA ARG A 24 -15.06 10.90 -17.50
C ARG A 24 -13.76 10.16 -17.77
N ARG A 25 -13.03 10.55 -18.81
CA ARG A 25 -11.73 9.97 -19.17
C ARG A 25 -10.65 10.30 -18.14
N ALA A 26 -10.61 11.53 -17.64
CA ALA A 26 -9.72 11.94 -16.57
C ALA A 26 -9.99 11.17 -15.27
N GLU A 27 -11.26 10.95 -14.92
CA GLU A 27 -11.70 10.15 -13.78
C GLU A 27 -11.24 8.69 -13.91
N GLU A 28 -11.44 8.07 -15.06
CA GLU A 28 -11.00 6.69 -15.34
C GLU A 28 -9.46 6.55 -15.22
N LEU A 29 -8.70 7.50 -15.74
CA LEU A 29 -7.23 7.52 -15.64
C LEU A 29 -6.77 7.68 -14.19
N ARG A 30 -7.43 8.54 -13.42
CA ARG A 30 -7.16 8.72 -12.00
C ARG A 30 -7.41 7.44 -11.21
N MET A 31 -8.53 6.79 -11.43
CA MET A 31 -8.88 5.52 -10.77
C MET A 31 -7.88 4.41 -11.10
N ARG A 32 -7.48 4.29 -12.36
CA ARG A 32 -6.45 3.31 -12.76
C ARG A 32 -5.13 3.59 -12.05
N ALA A 33 -4.72 4.86 -11.96
CA ALA A 33 -3.51 5.26 -11.27
C ALA A 33 -3.58 4.93 -9.77
N GLU A 34 -4.72 5.17 -9.12
CA GLU A 34 -4.95 4.83 -7.71
C GLU A 34 -4.86 3.32 -7.46
N ILE A 35 -5.48 2.50 -8.30
CA ILE A 35 -5.40 1.02 -8.19
C ILE A 35 -3.98 0.53 -8.41
N GLN A 36 -3.27 1.06 -9.40
CA GLN A 36 -1.87 0.70 -9.64
C GLN A 36 -0.96 1.12 -8.49
N ALA A 37 -1.18 2.30 -7.90
CA ALA A 37 -0.44 2.76 -6.74
C ALA A 37 -0.70 1.86 -5.51
N ALA A 38 -1.95 1.49 -5.27
CA ALA A 38 -2.32 0.57 -4.18
C ALA A 38 -1.72 -0.83 -4.39
N TYR A 39 -1.70 -1.33 -5.62
CA TYR A 39 -1.07 -2.62 -5.94
C TYR A 39 0.45 -2.60 -5.69
N ARG A 40 1.13 -1.53 -6.11
CA ARG A 40 2.57 -1.35 -5.83
C ARG A 40 2.85 -1.25 -4.34
N ALA A 41 1.96 -0.60 -3.58
CA ALA A 41 2.08 -0.52 -2.13
C ALA A 41 1.98 -1.91 -1.47
N VAL A 42 1.10 -2.79 -1.95
CA VAL A 42 1.03 -4.19 -1.49
C VAL A 42 2.32 -4.94 -1.79
N GLN A 43 2.86 -4.79 -2.99
CA GLN A 43 4.13 -5.44 -3.36
C GLN A 43 5.29 -4.95 -2.48
N ALA A 44 5.38 -3.65 -2.25
CA ALA A 44 6.40 -3.05 -1.38
C ALA A 44 6.25 -3.51 0.08
N ALA A 45 5.02 -3.57 0.59
CA ALA A 45 4.74 -4.06 1.94
C ALA A 45 5.10 -5.54 2.10
N LEU A 46 4.83 -6.38 1.10
CA LEU A 46 5.23 -7.78 1.10
C LEU A 46 6.75 -7.95 1.12
N GLU A 47 7.47 -7.13 0.35
CA GLU A 47 8.94 -7.14 0.36
C GLU A 47 9.49 -6.70 1.74
N THR A 48 8.87 -5.71 2.37
CA THR A 48 9.22 -5.30 3.73
C THR A 48 9.03 -6.45 4.72
N VAL A 49 7.94 -7.21 4.64
CA VAL A 49 7.71 -8.39 5.47
C VAL A 49 8.83 -9.42 5.29
N ARG A 50 9.27 -9.67 4.06
CA ARG A 50 10.37 -10.60 3.78
C ARG A 50 11.69 -10.15 4.38
N ILE A 51 12.01 -8.87 4.24
CA ILE A 51 13.22 -8.26 4.81
C ILE A 51 13.20 -8.36 6.34
N GLU A 52 12.10 -7.98 6.98
CA GLU A 52 11.99 -8.02 8.43
C GLU A 52 11.93 -9.45 8.98
N ALA A 53 11.39 -10.40 8.24
CA ALA A 53 11.48 -11.82 8.59
C ALA A 53 12.95 -12.30 8.60
N ALA A 54 13.73 -11.96 7.58
CA ALA A 54 15.16 -12.29 7.54
C ALA A 54 15.96 -11.62 8.66
N ASN A 55 15.67 -10.34 8.94
CA ASN A 55 16.28 -9.60 10.05
C ASN A 55 15.97 -10.23 11.41
N ARG A 56 14.73 -10.68 11.61
CA ARG A 56 14.29 -11.38 12.81
C ARG A 56 15.05 -12.70 13.00
N ASP A 57 15.17 -13.49 11.93
CA ASP A 57 15.87 -14.78 11.98
C ASP A 57 17.36 -14.58 12.25
N LEU A 58 17.98 -13.55 11.70
CA LEU A 58 19.36 -13.19 11.99
C LEU A 58 19.56 -12.76 13.46
N ALA A 59 18.65 -11.93 13.98
CA ALA A 59 18.68 -11.49 15.37
C ALA A 59 18.47 -12.66 16.36
N ASP A 60 17.64 -13.63 15.99
CA ASP A 60 17.43 -14.86 16.77
C ASP A 60 18.72 -15.68 16.87
N GLU A 61 19.39 -15.88 15.75
CA GLU A 61 20.67 -16.58 15.71
C GLU A 61 21.77 -15.85 16.47
N GLN A 62 21.82 -14.52 16.39
CA GLN A 62 22.76 -13.71 17.19
C GLN A 62 22.52 -13.87 18.68
N LEU A 63 21.26 -13.83 19.12
CA LEU A 63 20.91 -14.03 20.53
C LEU A 63 21.27 -15.45 20.99
N ARG A 64 21.03 -16.45 20.15
CA ARG A 64 21.39 -17.84 20.44
C ARG A 64 22.91 -17.99 20.64
N LEU A 65 23.71 -17.47 19.72
CA LEU A 65 25.17 -17.48 19.81
C LEU A 65 25.68 -16.75 21.05
N GLU A 66 25.12 -15.56 21.32
CA GLU A 66 25.55 -14.76 22.48
C GLU A 66 25.17 -15.43 23.81
N THR A 67 24.03 -16.11 23.85
CA THR A 67 23.61 -16.93 24.99
C THR A 67 24.62 -18.06 25.26
N GLU A 68 25.07 -18.77 24.22
CA GLU A 68 26.08 -19.81 24.35
C GLU A 68 27.45 -19.27 24.79
N ARG A 69 27.87 -18.14 24.24
CA ARG A 69 29.11 -17.46 24.63
C ARG A 69 29.07 -17.02 26.09
N TYR A 70 27.96 -16.47 26.55
CA TYR A 70 27.76 -16.09 27.93
C TYR A 70 27.80 -17.31 28.87
N ARG A 71 27.15 -18.42 28.46
CA ARG A 71 27.14 -19.67 29.26
C ARG A 71 28.55 -20.23 29.51
N VAL A 72 29.43 -20.12 28.51
CA VAL A 72 30.84 -20.61 28.66
C VAL A 72 31.79 -19.53 29.19
N GLY A 73 31.30 -18.36 29.55
CA GLY A 73 32.10 -17.27 30.14
C GLY A 73 32.92 -16.46 29.12
N SER A 74 32.63 -16.59 27.82
CA SER A 74 33.34 -15.85 26.75
C SER A 74 32.62 -14.59 26.27
N SER A 75 31.56 -14.19 26.96
CA SER A 75 30.77 -12.97 26.69
C SER A 75 30.32 -12.35 28.03
N THR A 76 30.00 -11.07 28.00
CA THR A 76 29.51 -10.31 29.14
C THR A 76 27.99 -10.29 29.19
N PHE A 77 27.42 -10.00 30.35
CA PHE A 77 25.98 -9.78 30.52
C PHE A 77 25.48 -8.60 29.67
N LEU A 78 26.30 -7.58 29.45
CA LEU A 78 25.95 -6.44 28.60
C LEU A 78 25.77 -6.88 27.15
N GLU A 79 26.72 -7.67 26.61
CA GLU A 79 26.62 -8.20 25.23
C GLU A 79 25.38 -9.07 25.03
N LEU A 80 25.08 -9.94 26.00
CA LEU A 80 23.85 -10.74 25.99
C LEU A 80 22.59 -9.86 26.03
N SER A 81 22.55 -8.83 26.86
CA SER A 81 21.46 -7.86 26.98
C SER A 81 21.25 -7.07 25.68
N GLU A 82 22.33 -6.67 25.02
CA GLU A 82 22.28 -6.00 23.73
C GLU A 82 21.69 -6.91 22.65
N ALA A 83 22.12 -8.16 22.58
CA ALA A 83 21.57 -9.14 21.64
C ALA A 83 20.07 -9.40 21.89
N ALA A 84 19.64 -9.49 23.14
CA ALA A 84 18.23 -9.61 23.49
C ALA A 84 17.42 -8.38 23.09
N THR A 85 17.97 -7.18 23.24
CA THR A 85 17.32 -5.93 22.81
C THR A 85 17.19 -5.87 21.28
N ILE A 86 18.22 -6.26 20.55
CA ILE A 86 18.19 -6.34 19.07
C ILE A 86 17.11 -7.31 18.62
N LYS A 87 17.03 -8.49 19.26
CA LYS A 87 15.98 -9.49 18.94
C LYS A 87 14.57 -8.93 19.19
N ALA A 88 14.34 -8.27 20.32
CA ALA A 88 13.05 -7.67 20.63
C ALA A 88 12.64 -6.58 19.62
N ARG A 89 13.59 -5.78 19.17
CA ARG A 89 13.35 -4.78 18.10
C ARG A 89 13.03 -5.44 16.77
N ALA A 90 13.75 -6.49 16.39
CA ALA A 90 13.50 -7.22 15.15
C ALA A 90 12.12 -7.91 15.16
N ASP A 91 11.70 -8.50 16.28
CA ASP A 91 10.37 -9.06 16.44
C ASP A 91 9.27 -8.01 16.24
N ARG A 92 9.46 -6.82 16.84
CA ARG A 92 8.52 -5.72 16.69
C ARG A 92 8.45 -5.21 15.24
N ALA A 93 9.59 -5.01 14.59
CA ALA A 93 9.66 -4.57 13.21
C ALA A 93 8.95 -5.56 12.26
N TYR A 94 9.12 -6.85 12.49
CA TYR A 94 8.43 -7.90 11.73
C TYR A 94 6.91 -7.84 11.93
N LEU A 95 6.41 -7.68 13.15
CA LEU A 95 4.99 -7.53 13.42
C LEU A 95 4.42 -6.26 12.76
N ASP A 96 5.11 -5.14 12.88
CA ASP A 96 4.71 -3.87 12.26
C ASP A 96 4.65 -4.01 10.72
N ALA A 97 5.57 -4.75 10.11
CA ALA A 97 5.56 -5.04 8.68
C ALA A 97 4.34 -5.90 8.27
N ILE A 98 3.96 -6.90 9.06
CA ILE A 98 2.77 -7.71 8.82
C ILE A 98 1.50 -6.85 8.88
N TYR A 99 1.37 -5.98 9.89
CA TYR A 99 0.24 -5.06 9.98
C TYR A 99 0.19 -4.10 8.79
N GLY A 100 1.32 -3.53 8.39
CA GLY A 100 1.42 -2.67 7.20
C GLY A 100 1.03 -3.40 5.90
N PHE A 101 1.37 -4.67 5.78
CA PHE A 101 0.93 -5.51 4.65
C PHE A 101 -0.60 -5.67 4.64
N HIS A 102 -1.23 -5.98 5.76
CA HIS A 102 -2.70 -6.09 5.85
C HIS A 102 -3.40 -4.76 5.57
N GLU A 103 -2.86 -3.64 6.06
CA GLU A 103 -3.38 -2.31 5.73
C GLU A 103 -3.31 -2.01 4.23
N SER A 104 -2.21 -2.39 3.57
CA SER A 104 -2.04 -2.19 2.13
C SER A 104 -3.02 -3.03 1.30
N ILE A 105 -3.32 -4.27 1.75
CA ILE A 105 -4.36 -5.11 1.13
C ILE A 105 -5.74 -4.47 1.29
N ALA A 106 -6.07 -3.99 2.48
CA ALA A 106 -7.35 -3.31 2.73
C ALA A 106 -7.50 -2.04 1.87
N ALA A 107 -6.43 -1.28 1.69
CA ALA A 107 -6.41 -0.11 0.81
C ALA A 107 -6.63 -0.49 -0.67
N LEU A 108 -6.02 -1.59 -1.14
CA LEU A 108 -6.22 -2.10 -2.49
C LEU A 108 -7.68 -2.57 -2.69
N GLU A 109 -8.23 -3.31 -1.76
CA GLU A 109 -9.63 -3.76 -1.80
C GLU A 109 -10.59 -2.58 -1.83
N ALA A 110 -10.35 -1.53 -1.03
CA ALA A 110 -11.13 -0.30 -1.04
C ALA A 110 -11.05 0.42 -2.39
N ALA A 111 -9.87 0.51 -3.00
CA ALA A 111 -9.69 1.14 -4.31
C ALA A 111 -10.42 0.38 -5.44
N VAL A 112 -10.39 -0.96 -5.41
CA VAL A 112 -11.10 -1.82 -6.36
C VAL A 112 -12.61 -1.78 -6.10
N GLY A 113 -13.05 -1.81 -4.84
CA GLY A 113 -14.46 -1.78 -4.44
C GLY A 113 -15.18 -0.48 -4.81
N ILE A 114 -14.50 0.65 -4.75
CA ILE A 114 -15.02 1.94 -5.22
C ILE A 114 -15.32 1.88 -6.72
N ARG A 115 -14.44 1.25 -7.50
CA ARG A 115 -14.63 1.08 -8.94
C ARG A 115 -15.89 0.26 -9.28
N LEU A 116 -16.07 -0.89 -8.64
CA LEU A 116 -17.24 -1.76 -8.87
C LEU A 116 -18.56 -1.06 -8.53
N ARG A 117 -18.55 -0.22 -7.51
CA ARG A 117 -19.74 0.57 -7.10
C ARG A 117 -20.12 1.65 -8.13
N GLN A 118 -19.13 2.25 -8.80
CA GLN A 118 -19.37 3.28 -9.83
C GLN A 118 -19.82 2.69 -11.17
N GLU A 119 -19.30 1.53 -11.56
CA GLU A 119 -19.77 0.81 -12.75
C GLU A 119 -21.22 0.35 -12.61
N ASN A 120 -21.66 -0.08 -11.44
CA ASN A 120 -23.02 -0.51 -11.17
C ASN A 120 -24.01 0.64 -10.90
N GLY A 121 -23.53 1.86 -10.62
CA GLY A 121 -24.37 3.04 -10.39
C GLY A 121 -24.70 3.86 -11.65
N GLY A 122 -24.14 3.51 -12.77
CA GLY A 122 -24.32 4.25 -14.06
C GLY A 122 -25.46 3.77 -14.95
N ASP A 123 -26.17 2.72 -14.55
CA ASP A 123 -27.24 2.08 -15.34
C ASP A 123 -28.66 2.28 -14.72
N SER A 124 -28.90 3.46 -14.13
CA SER A 124 -30.23 3.81 -13.61
C SER A 124 -30.74 5.10 -14.19
#